data_4f59e490105395be2752823bcec5fb89
#
_entry.id   4f59e490105395be2752823bcec5fb89
#
_cell.length_a   1.000
_cell.length_b   1.000
_cell.length_c   1.000
_cell.angle_alpha   90.00
_cell.angle_beta   90.00
_cell.angle_gamma   90.00
#
_symmetry.space_group_name_H-M   'P 1'
#
loop_
_entity.id
_entity.type
_entity.pdbx_description
1 polymer ?
#
loop_
_entity_poly.entity_id
_entity_poly.type
_entity_poly.pdbx_seq_one_letter_code
_entity_poly.pdbx_strand_id
1 'polypeptide(L)'
;MEIKEKVEIFPWHEMPKEGGWSFGTNIDYMKNLADYWTKKYDWESQELRLNQQPNYKTKVDDIDIHFIFKKSSSPKAIPLILIHGWPGSIVEFLDIIEQLSEPEKYGNKDEICFDVIAPSIPGFAFSGKPANPIGPRKIAEIFNKLMTKNLGYERYFAQGGDWGSAISTWLGFDHSKNCKGIHINMLPARHIDGPKTEEEKSWDKQFNIDYVSQSGYFAIQSTKPQTLSYAMMESPVGVAAWIVEKFYYWSDLKDGSLDLTYQNCLLYTSDAADE
;
A
#
# COMPACT_ATOMS: atom_id res chain seq x y z
N MET A 1 11.73 21.48 12.61
CA MET A 1 12.74 21.22 11.55
C MET A 1 11.98 20.55 10.42
N GLU A 2 11.98 21.13 9.25
CA GLU A 2 11.30 20.54 8.10
C GLU A 2 11.98 19.24 7.64
N ILE A 3 11.25 18.37 6.94
CA ILE A 3 11.77 17.08 6.43
C ILE A 3 13.02 17.29 5.59
N LYS A 4 13.00 18.28 4.67
CA LYS A 4 14.15 18.58 3.80
C LYS A 4 15.42 18.92 4.60
N GLU A 5 15.32 19.72 5.67
CA GLU A 5 16.46 20.03 6.55
C GLU A 5 17.03 18.77 7.21
N LYS A 6 16.15 17.88 7.69
CA LYS A 6 16.61 16.60 8.28
C LYS A 6 17.33 15.72 7.27
N VAL A 7 16.87 15.72 6.00
CA VAL A 7 17.53 14.97 4.92
C VAL A 7 18.90 15.58 4.56
N GLU A 8 19.01 16.90 4.51
CA GLU A 8 20.26 17.61 4.18
C GLU A 8 21.35 17.39 5.23
N ILE A 9 21.00 17.36 6.50
CA ILE A 9 21.97 17.18 7.60
C ILE A 9 22.14 15.72 8.03
N PHE A 10 21.56 14.75 7.30
CA PHE A 10 21.62 13.34 7.68
C PHE A 10 23.06 12.84 7.76
N PRO A 11 23.51 12.26 8.90
CA PRO A 11 24.87 11.78 9.08
C PRO A 11 25.06 10.43 8.39
N TRP A 12 25.57 10.45 7.15
CA TRP A 12 25.84 9.23 6.40
C TRP A 12 26.91 8.38 7.07
N HIS A 13 26.60 7.11 7.29
CA HIS A 13 27.55 6.13 7.82
C HIS A 13 28.34 5.46 6.68
N GLU A 14 29.43 4.81 7.03
CA GLU A 14 30.18 3.99 6.09
C GLU A 14 29.54 2.60 5.95
N MET A 15 29.54 2.07 4.74
CA MET A 15 29.07 0.73 4.39
C MET A 15 30.23 -0.10 3.80
N PRO A 16 30.16 -1.45 3.88
CA PRO A 16 31.10 -2.30 3.15
C PRO A 16 31.10 -1.96 1.65
N LYS A 17 32.27 -1.77 1.06
CA LYS A 17 32.41 -1.33 -0.34
C LYS A 17 31.80 -2.29 -1.36
N GLU A 18 31.73 -3.58 -1.03
CA GLU A 18 31.26 -4.64 -1.93
C GLU A 18 29.86 -5.16 -1.52
N GLY A 19 29.06 -4.38 -0.85
CA GLY A 19 27.77 -4.82 -0.30
C GLY A 19 26.60 -4.68 -1.27
N GLY A 20 26.57 -3.62 -2.06
CA GLY A 20 25.40 -3.29 -2.88
C GLY A 20 24.12 -3.24 -2.07
N TRP A 21 23.15 -4.06 -2.43
CA TRP A 21 21.90 -4.27 -1.70
C TRP A 21 21.93 -5.45 -0.71
N SER A 22 23.03 -6.22 -0.67
CA SER A 22 23.09 -7.47 0.11
C SER A 22 22.98 -7.27 1.63
N PHE A 23 23.27 -6.07 2.12
CA PHE A 23 23.18 -5.72 3.55
C PHE A 23 21.98 -4.81 3.87
N GLY A 24 21.08 -4.63 2.94
CA GLY A 24 19.94 -3.70 3.02
C GLY A 24 20.02 -2.63 1.94
N THR A 25 19.35 -1.49 2.17
CA THR A 25 19.25 -0.42 1.18
C THR A 25 20.62 0.15 0.80
N ASN A 26 20.87 0.18 -0.51
CA ASN A 26 22.16 0.65 -1.05
C ASN A 26 22.41 2.13 -0.70
N ILE A 27 23.59 2.42 -0.14
CA ILE A 27 23.94 3.77 0.33
C ILE A 27 24.06 4.80 -0.80
N ASP A 28 24.57 4.41 -1.97
CA ASP A 28 24.71 5.33 -3.10
C ASP A 28 23.33 5.65 -3.70
N TYR A 29 22.42 4.65 -3.73
CA TYR A 29 21.03 4.88 -4.09
C TYR A 29 20.38 5.88 -3.13
N MET A 30 20.53 5.69 -1.81
CA MET A 30 19.98 6.58 -0.80
C MET A 30 20.53 8.00 -0.85
N LYS A 31 21.82 8.18 -1.12
CA LYS A 31 22.40 9.51 -1.34
C LYS A 31 21.83 10.19 -2.56
N ASN A 32 21.65 9.46 -3.65
CA ASN A 32 21.02 10.00 -4.87
C ASN A 32 19.53 10.34 -4.63
N LEU A 33 18.82 9.52 -3.89
CA LEU A 33 17.43 9.78 -3.49
C LEU A 33 17.33 11.03 -2.61
N ALA A 34 18.21 11.19 -1.62
CA ALA A 34 18.26 12.36 -0.75
C ALA A 34 18.57 13.64 -1.54
N ASP A 35 19.52 13.57 -2.50
CA ASP A 35 19.82 14.68 -3.40
C ASP A 35 18.62 15.08 -4.28
N TYR A 36 17.90 14.09 -4.80
CA TYR A 36 16.67 14.33 -5.54
C TYR A 36 15.58 14.94 -4.62
N TRP A 37 15.42 14.42 -3.42
CA TRP A 37 14.41 14.87 -2.45
C TRP A 37 14.56 16.34 -2.09
N THR A 38 15.78 16.74 -1.80
CA THR A 38 16.06 18.12 -1.38
C THR A 38 16.04 19.12 -2.54
N LYS A 39 16.47 18.71 -3.76
CA LYS A 39 16.72 19.62 -4.89
C LYS A 39 15.64 19.61 -5.96
N LYS A 40 14.93 18.48 -6.14
CA LYS A 40 14.05 18.28 -7.30
C LYS A 40 12.62 17.86 -6.96
N TYR A 41 12.42 17.21 -5.80
CA TYR A 41 11.10 16.71 -5.44
C TYR A 41 10.13 17.85 -5.15
N ASP A 42 9.06 17.89 -5.92
CA ASP A 42 7.99 18.88 -5.82
C ASP A 42 6.80 18.28 -5.06
N TRP A 43 6.78 18.49 -3.75
CA TRP A 43 5.69 18.05 -2.89
C TRP A 43 4.37 18.76 -3.23
N GLU A 44 4.41 20.05 -3.54
CA GLU A 44 3.20 20.83 -3.82
C GLU A 44 2.41 20.24 -5.01
N SER A 45 3.12 19.80 -6.05
CA SER A 45 2.49 19.10 -7.17
C SER A 45 1.87 17.75 -6.77
N GLN A 46 2.49 17.00 -5.85
CA GLN A 46 1.94 15.74 -5.37
C GLN A 46 0.74 15.95 -4.45
N GLU A 47 0.82 16.91 -3.56
CA GLU A 47 -0.30 17.32 -2.70
C GLU A 47 -1.49 17.79 -3.55
N LEU A 48 -1.25 18.58 -4.58
CA LEU A 48 -2.29 19.01 -5.51
C LEU A 48 -2.96 17.81 -6.20
N ARG A 49 -2.17 16.82 -6.63
CA ARG A 49 -2.68 15.58 -7.26
C ARG A 49 -3.58 14.79 -6.30
N LEU A 50 -3.19 14.67 -5.03
CA LEU A 50 -4.01 14.03 -4.00
C LEU A 50 -5.29 14.83 -3.72
N ASN A 51 -5.19 16.15 -3.61
CA ASN A 51 -6.31 17.03 -3.33
C ASN A 51 -7.31 17.16 -4.50
N GLN A 52 -6.90 16.87 -5.73
CA GLN A 52 -7.78 16.77 -6.89
C GLN A 52 -8.68 15.54 -6.86
N GLN A 53 -8.35 14.54 -6.06
CA GLN A 53 -9.22 13.38 -5.90
C GLN A 53 -10.45 13.73 -5.05
N PRO A 54 -11.60 13.09 -5.30
CA PRO A 54 -12.78 13.28 -4.48
C PRO A 54 -12.63 12.58 -3.12
N ASN A 55 -11.92 13.25 -2.21
CA ASN A 55 -11.61 12.77 -0.87
C ASN A 55 -12.78 12.97 0.09
N TYR A 56 -13.10 11.96 0.85
CA TYR A 56 -14.15 11.98 1.86
C TYR A 56 -13.67 11.37 3.17
N LYS A 57 -14.32 11.76 4.25
CA LYS A 57 -14.12 11.15 5.57
C LYS A 57 -15.48 10.90 6.22
N THR A 58 -15.66 9.72 6.79
CA THR A 58 -16.87 9.36 7.55
C THR A 58 -16.51 8.52 8.76
N LYS A 59 -17.37 8.56 9.78
CA LYS A 59 -17.18 7.71 10.95
C LYS A 59 -17.84 6.35 10.73
N VAL A 60 -17.06 5.29 10.93
CA VAL A 60 -17.55 3.91 10.94
C VAL A 60 -17.20 3.30 12.29
N ASP A 61 -18.22 2.92 13.07
CA ASP A 61 -18.11 2.68 14.50
C ASP A 61 -17.45 3.92 15.17
N ASP A 62 -16.30 3.77 15.84
CA ASP A 62 -15.61 4.88 16.50
C ASP A 62 -14.37 5.39 15.74
N ILE A 63 -14.16 4.94 14.50
CA ILE A 63 -12.99 5.25 13.69
C ILE A 63 -13.39 6.16 12.53
N ASP A 64 -12.65 7.25 12.33
CA ASP A 64 -12.77 8.09 11.15
C ASP A 64 -12.12 7.37 9.97
N ILE A 65 -12.89 7.05 8.95
CA ILE A 65 -12.39 6.40 7.74
C ILE A 65 -12.32 7.44 6.62
N HIS A 66 -11.11 7.66 6.14
CA HIS A 66 -10.85 8.40 4.92
C HIS A 66 -11.00 7.48 3.71
N PHE A 67 -11.52 8.00 2.60
CA PHE A 67 -11.60 7.27 1.34
C PHE A 67 -11.71 8.21 0.15
N ILE A 68 -11.15 7.83 -0.98
CA ILE A 68 -11.46 8.43 -2.28
C ILE A 68 -12.75 7.77 -2.78
N PHE A 69 -13.71 8.56 -3.22
CA PHE A 69 -14.94 8.05 -3.84
C PHE A 69 -15.19 8.68 -5.19
N LYS A 70 -14.84 7.97 -6.24
CA LYS A 70 -15.12 8.36 -7.61
C LYS A 70 -16.35 7.63 -8.13
N LYS A 71 -17.45 8.35 -8.20
CA LYS A 71 -18.68 7.84 -8.80
C LYS A 71 -18.59 7.92 -10.32
N SER A 72 -18.95 6.85 -11.01
CA SER A 72 -19.07 6.83 -12.47
C SER A 72 -20.25 7.69 -12.93
N SER A 73 -20.14 8.21 -14.15
CA SER A 73 -21.26 8.86 -14.85
C SER A 73 -22.36 7.87 -15.27
N SER A 74 -22.04 6.59 -15.36
CA SER A 74 -22.98 5.54 -15.77
C SER A 74 -23.89 5.11 -14.62
N PRO A 75 -25.21 5.06 -14.83
CA PRO A 75 -26.16 4.54 -13.81
C PRO A 75 -26.04 3.01 -13.60
N LYS A 76 -25.28 2.31 -14.43
CA LYS A 76 -25.04 0.86 -14.36
C LYS A 76 -23.71 0.51 -13.68
N ALA A 77 -23.03 1.50 -13.14
CA ALA A 77 -21.72 1.30 -12.52
C ALA A 77 -21.79 0.27 -11.39
N ILE A 78 -20.75 -0.55 -11.32
CA ILE A 78 -20.60 -1.60 -10.30
C ILE A 78 -19.81 -1.04 -9.13
N PRO A 79 -20.31 -1.10 -7.87
CA PRO A 79 -19.54 -0.64 -6.73
C PRO A 79 -18.32 -1.52 -6.48
N LEU A 80 -17.15 -0.90 -6.42
CA LEU A 80 -15.86 -1.55 -6.24
C LEU A 80 -15.06 -0.88 -5.13
N ILE A 81 -14.67 -1.62 -4.11
CA ILE A 81 -13.73 -1.17 -3.09
C ILE A 81 -12.31 -1.65 -3.45
N LEU A 82 -11.35 -0.69 -3.51
CA LEU A 82 -9.92 -0.95 -3.74
C LEU A 82 -9.18 -0.80 -2.42
N ILE A 83 -8.49 -1.85 -2.00
CA ILE A 83 -7.87 -1.93 -0.67
C ILE A 83 -6.37 -2.12 -0.81
N HIS A 84 -5.61 -1.13 -0.34
CA HIS A 84 -4.14 -1.11 -0.37
C HIS A 84 -3.51 -2.03 0.69
N GLY A 85 -2.21 -2.00 0.79
CA GLY A 85 -1.43 -2.73 1.78
C GLY A 85 -0.25 -1.92 2.33
N TRP A 86 0.74 -2.58 2.92
CA TRP A 86 1.97 -1.98 3.42
C TRP A 86 3.16 -2.34 2.48
N PRO A 87 4.06 -1.41 2.15
CA PRO A 87 4.18 -0.02 2.58
C PRO A 87 3.37 0.97 1.71
N GLY A 88 2.30 0.53 1.09
CA GLY A 88 1.48 1.32 0.19
C GLY A 88 0.36 2.09 0.89
N SER A 89 -0.38 2.83 0.09
CA SER A 89 -1.54 3.62 0.51
C SER A 89 -2.55 3.75 -0.64
N ILE A 90 -3.52 4.65 -0.48
CA ILE A 90 -4.46 5.02 -1.56
C ILE A 90 -3.74 5.54 -2.83
N VAL A 91 -2.49 5.97 -2.71
CA VAL A 91 -1.66 6.44 -3.83
C VAL A 91 -1.50 5.38 -4.92
N GLU A 92 -1.50 4.10 -4.55
CA GLU A 92 -1.44 2.98 -5.50
C GLU A 92 -2.53 3.03 -6.57
N PHE A 93 -3.68 3.63 -6.25
CA PHE A 93 -4.85 3.60 -7.09
C PHE A 93 -5.08 4.88 -7.90
N LEU A 94 -4.32 5.95 -7.66
CA LEU A 94 -4.57 7.26 -8.28
C LEU A 94 -4.64 7.21 -9.80
N ASP A 95 -3.80 6.39 -10.43
CA ASP A 95 -3.73 6.30 -11.89
C ASP A 95 -4.83 5.42 -12.50
N ILE A 96 -5.47 4.55 -11.70
CA ILE A 96 -6.48 3.62 -12.23
C ILE A 96 -7.92 4.01 -11.86
N ILE A 97 -8.12 4.87 -10.85
CA ILE A 97 -9.46 5.25 -10.38
C ILE A 97 -10.31 5.81 -11.52
N GLU A 98 -9.79 6.76 -12.30
CA GLU A 98 -10.56 7.34 -13.39
C GLU A 98 -10.74 6.36 -14.55
N GLN A 99 -9.75 5.53 -14.85
CA GLN A 99 -9.84 4.50 -15.89
C GLN A 99 -10.93 3.46 -15.57
N LEU A 100 -11.11 3.12 -14.30
CA LEU A 100 -12.16 2.20 -13.85
C LEU A 100 -13.54 2.87 -13.82
N SER A 101 -13.62 4.14 -13.46
CA SER A 101 -14.89 4.85 -13.32
C SER A 101 -15.41 5.42 -14.65
N GLU A 102 -14.53 5.82 -15.56
CA GLU A 102 -14.83 6.45 -16.83
C GLU A 102 -14.03 5.81 -17.99
N PRO A 103 -14.15 4.49 -18.23
CA PRO A 103 -13.31 3.76 -19.18
C PRO A 103 -13.40 4.28 -20.62
N GLU A 104 -14.52 4.87 -21.00
CA GLU A 104 -14.71 5.45 -22.33
C GLU A 104 -13.70 6.56 -22.64
N LYS A 105 -13.29 7.34 -21.64
CA LYS A 105 -12.28 8.40 -21.80
C LYS A 105 -10.91 7.85 -22.19
N TYR A 106 -10.67 6.59 -21.91
CA TYR A 106 -9.42 5.87 -22.16
C TYR A 106 -9.51 4.91 -23.35
N GLY A 107 -10.57 5.06 -24.19
CA GLY A 107 -10.75 4.29 -25.41
C GLY A 107 -11.33 2.88 -25.20
N ASN A 108 -11.69 2.51 -23.98
CA ASN A 108 -12.41 1.27 -23.71
C ASN A 108 -13.91 1.48 -23.99
N LYS A 109 -14.43 0.75 -24.96
CA LYS A 109 -15.85 0.79 -25.37
C LYS A 109 -16.72 -0.21 -24.62
N ASP A 110 -16.15 -0.98 -23.71
CA ASP A 110 -16.90 -1.90 -22.87
C ASP A 110 -17.78 -1.11 -21.91
N GLU A 111 -19.01 -1.57 -21.75
CA GLU A 111 -20.00 -0.92 -20.87
C GLU A 111 -19.72 -1.10 -19.37
N ILE A 112 -18.65 -1.83 -19.00
CA ILE A 112 -18.32 -2.12 -17.61
C ILE A 112 -17.53 -0.96 -17.02
N CYS A 113 -18.13 -0.28 -16.05
CA CYS A 113 -17.51 0.78 -15.28
C CYS A 113 -17.83 0.61 -13.78
N PHE A 114 -17.10 1.31 -12.95
CA PHE A 114 -17.17 1.12 -11.50
C PHE A 114 -17.42 2.44 -10.76
N ASP A 115 -18.26 2.39 -9.73
CA ASP A 115 -18.18 3.34 -8.63
C ASP A 115 -17.00 2.91 -7.76
N VAL A 116 -15.92 3.67 -7.77
CA VAL A 116 -14.65 3.29 -7.11
C VAL A 116 -14.57 3.92 -5.73
N ILE A 117 -14.37 3.08 -4.73
CA ILE A 117 -14.12 3.49 -3.34
C ILE A 117 -12.74 2.98 -2.93
N ALA A 118 -11.81 3.88 -2.62
CA ALA A 118 -10.46 3.53 -2.18
C ALA A 118 -10.24 4.08 -0.75
N PRO A 119 -10.53 3.28 0.29
CA PRO A 119 -10.33 3.71 1.67
C PRO A 119 -8.86 3.62 2.08
N SER A 120 -8.42 4.54 2.93
CA SER A 120 -7.23 4.34 3.76
C SER A 120 -7.55 3.32 4.85
N ILE A 121 -6.71 2.30 4.99
CA ILE A 121 -6.85 1.31 6.07
C ILE A 121 -6.78 2.04 7.44
N PRO A 122 -7.58 1.66 8.45
CA PRO A 122 -7.46 2.23 9.79
C PRO A 122 -6.03 2.22 10.32
N GLY A 123 -5.52 3.40 10.71
CA GLY A 123 -4.14 3.62 11.12
C GLY A 123 -3.19 3.97 9.97
N PHE A 124 -3.65 4.02 8.73
CA PHE A 124 -2.87 4.43 7.55
C PHE A 124 -3.36 5.77 7.01
N ALA A 125 -2.43 6.53 6.46
CA ALA A 125 -2.69 7.81 5.77
C ALA A 125 -3.69 8.70 6.55
N PHE A 126 -4.82 9.01 5.98
CA PHE A 126 -5.77 9.97 6.54
C PHE A 126 -6.92 9.34 7.36
N SER A 127 -6.92 8.03 7.57
CA SER A 127 -7.86 7.35 8.47
C SER A 127 -7.44 7.46 9.92
N GLY A 128 -8.42 7.42 10.82
CA GLY A 128 -8.19 7.43 12.26
C GLY A 128 -7.47 6.17 12.75
N LYS A 129 -6.72 6.32 13.84
CA LYS A 129 -6.02 5.22 14.50
C LYS A 129 -6.98 4.48 15.43
N PRO A 130 -7.10 3.15 15.34
CA PRO A 130 -7.91 2.38 16.27
C PRO A 130 -7.30 2.42 17.69
N ALA A 131 -8.13 2.50 18.72
CA ALA A 131 -7.68 2.53 20.12
C ALA A 131 -6.94 1.25 20.54
N ASN A 132 -7.25 0.13 19.89
CA ASN A 132 -6.58 -1.15 20.10
C ASN A 132 -6.16 -1.74 18.77
N PRO A 133 -5.10 -2.57 18.72
CA PRO A 133 -4.73 -3.27 17.51
C PRO A 133 -5.89 -4.10 16.94
N ILE A 134 -6.12 -3.97 15.64
CA ILE A 134 -7.14 -4.70 14.90
C ILE A 134 -6.53 -5.45 13.73
N GLY A 135 -7.06 -6.64 13.43
CA GLY A 135 -6.61 -7.45 12.31
C GLY A 135 -7.49 -7.29 11.06
N PRO A 136 -7.09 -7.92 9.93
CA PRO A 136 -7.77 -7.76 8.64
C PRO A 136 -9.25 -8.15 8.67
N ARG A 137 -9.65 -9.12 9.49
CA ARG A 137 -11.06 -9.52 9.63
C ARG A 137 -11.92 -8.41 10.24
N LYS A 138 -11.39 -7.67 11.24
CA LYS A 138 -12.10 -6.54 11.83
C LYS A 138 -12.13 -5.35 10.86
N ILE A 139 -11.08 -5.13 10.10
CA ILE A 139 -11.04 -4.10 9.05
C ILE A 139 -12.09 -4.42 7.96
N ALA A 140 -12.22 -5.69 7.56
CA ALA A 140 -13.25 -6.12 6.63
C ALA A 140 -14.67 -5.82 7.14
N GLU A 141 -14.96 -6.04 8.43
CA GLU A 141 -16.25 -5.66 9.03
C GLU A 141 -16.48 -4.13 8.91
N ILE A 142 -15.46 -3.32 9.21
CA ILE A 142 -15.54 -1.85 9.10
C ILE A 142 -15.80 -1.44 7.65
N PHE A 143 -15.08 -2.01 6.68
CA PHE A 143 -15.27 -1.68 5.28
C PHE A 143 -16.59 -2.18 4.71
N ASN A 144 -17.10 -3.33 5.17
CA ASN A 144 -18.45 -3.73 4.83
C ASN A 144 -19.50 -2.73 5.36
N LYS A 145 -19.33 -2.20 6.58
CA LYS A 145 -20.20 -1.14 7.11
C LYS A 145 -20.06 0.16 6.30
N LEU A 146 -18.85 0.56 5.93
CA LEU A 146 -18.63 1.70 5.04
C LEU A 146 -19.45 1.54 3.76
N MET A 147 -19.31 0.41 3.06
CA MET A 147 -20.02 0.16 1.81
C MET A 147 -21.54 0.10 1.99
N THR A 148 -22.01 -0.61 3.00
CA THR A 148 -23.45 -0.92 3.12
C THR A 148 -24.24 0.12 3.90
N LYS A 149 -23.69 0.66 5.00
CA LYS A 149 -24.41 1.57 5.90
C LYS A 149 -24.14 3.04 5.58
N ASN A 150 -22.88 3.38 5.30
CA ASN A 150 -22.51 4.77 5.05
C ASN A 150 -22.76 5.18 3.59
N LEU A 151 -22.41 4.30 2.63
CA LEU A 151 -22.56 4.56 1.20
C LEU A 151 -23.84 3.95 0.59
N GLY A 152 -24.53 3.05 1.28
CA GLY A 152 -25.83 2.50 0.89
C GLY A 152 -25.77 1.42 -0.20
N TYR A 153 -24.61 0.84 -0.50
CA TYR A 153 -24.50 -0.23 -1.48
C TYR A 153 -24.92 -1.59 -0.91
N GLU A 154 -26.01 -2.15 -1.42
CA GLU A 154 -26.43 -3.51 -1.02
C GLU A 154 -25.48 -4.59 -1.51
N ARG A 155 -24.83 -4.37 -2.66
CA ARG A 155 -23.90 -5.30 -3.32
C ARG A 155 -22.69 -4.54 -3.82
N TYR A 156 -21.51 -5.13 -3.65
CA TYR A 156 -20.25 -4.57 -4.15
C TYR A 156 -19.24 -5.69 -4.44
N PHE A 157 -18.16 -5.30 -5.10
CA PHE A 157 -16.97 -6.15 -5.33
C PHE A 157 -15.77 -5.55 -4.58
N ALA A 158 -14.81 -6.39 -4.24
CA ALA A 158 -13.60 -5.95 -3.56
C ALA A 158 -12.34 -6.38 -4.33
N GLN A 159 -11.38 -5.49 -4.38
CA GLN A 159 -10.04 -5.77 -4.89
C GLN A 159 -9.02 -5.41 -3.81
N GLY A 160 -7.95 -6.23 -3.68
CA GLY A 160 -6.85 -5.92 -2.78
C GLY A 160 -5.59 -6.70 -3.07
N GLY A 161 -4.46 -6.09 -2.75
CA GLY A 161 -3.14 -6.68 -2.68
C GLY A 161 -2.60 -6.62 -1.26
N ASP A 162 -1.57 -7.37 -0.92
CA ASP A 162 -0.95 -7.38 0.41
C ASP A 162 -1.99 -7.49 1.55
N TRP A 163 -2.04 -6.57 2.52
CA TRP A 163 -3.10 -6.53 3.54
C TRP A 163 -4.49 -6.39 2.93
N GLY A 164 -4.61 -5.66 1.82
CA GLY A 164 -5.87 -5.55 1.08
C GLY A 164 -6.35 -6.89 0.56
N SER A 165 -5.46 -7.82 0.21
CA SER A 165 -5.80 -9.20 -0.17
C SER A 165 -6.42 -9.96 1.01
N ALA A 166 -5.82 -9.88 2.19
CA ALA A 166 -6.35 -10.50 3.39
C ALA A 166 -7.72 -9.91 3.78
N ILE A 167 -7.86 -8.58 3.72
CA ILE A 167 -9.12 -7.88 4.01
C ILE A 167 -10.20 -8.28 3.00
N SER A 168 -9.88 -8.29 1.69
CA SER A 168 -10.81 -8.71 0.63
C SER A 168 -11.28 -10.15 0.81
N THR A 169 -10.37 -11.04 1.22
CA THR A 169 -10.70 -12.43 1.54
C THR A 169 -11.74 -12.51 2.67
N TRP A 170 -11.57 -11.75 3.74
CA TRP A 170 -12.54 -11.70 4.84
C TRP A 170 -13.86 -11.02 4.43
N LEU A 171 -13.84 -10.06 3.52
CA LEU A 171 -15.08 -9.50 2.93
C LEU A 171 -15.86 -10.58 2.17
N GLY A 172 -15.18 -11.37 1.34
CA GLY A 172 -15.81 -12.47 0.61
C GLY A 172 -16.32 -13.59 1.53
N PHE A 173 -15.60 -13.89 2.60
CA PHE A 173 -15.95 -14.98 3.51
C PHE A 173 -17.07 -14.60 4.49
N ASP A 174 -16.90 -13.52 5.25
CA ASP A 174 -17.86 -13.14 6.32
C ASP A 174 -19.04 -12.31 5.78
N HIS A 175 -18.88 -11.62 4.65
CA HIS A 175 -19.86 -10.66 4.12
C HIS A 175 -20.34 -10.98 2.71
N SER A 176 -20.35 -12.26 2.32
CA SER A 176 -20.78 -12.75 0.99
C SER A 176 -22.21 -12.36 0.60
N LYS A 177 -23.04 -12.00 1.58
CA LYS A 177 -24.35 -11.41 1.31
C LYS A 177 -24.25 -10.09 0.55
N ASN A 178 -23.23 -9.29 0.82
CA ASN A 178 -23.00 -7.97 0.22
C ASN A 178 -21.82 -8.00 -0.76
N CYS A 179 -20.67 -8.53 -0.38
CA CYS A 179 -19.51 -8.70 -1.26
C CYS A 179 -19.74 -9.87 -2.22
N LYS A 180 -19.93 -9.57 -3.51
CA LYS A 180 -20.34 -10.55 -4.53
C LYS A 180 -19.19 -11.22 -5.26
N GLY A 181 -18.00 -10.68 -5.14
CA GLY A 181 -16.78 -11.26 -5.66
C GLY A 181 -15.58 -10.49 -5.16
N ILE A 182 -14.46 -11.16 -5.16
CA ILE A 182 -13.17 -10.58 -4.79
C ILE A 182 -12.17 -10.80 -5.90
N HIS A 183 -11.29 -9.83 -6.10
CA HIS A 183 -10.07 -9.95 -6.88
C HIS A 183 -8.89 -9.73 -5.95
N ILE A 184 -7.92 -10.63 -5.96
CA ILE A 184 -6.70 -10.51 -5.16
C ILE A 184 -5.50 -10.72 -6.08
N ASN A 185 -4.48 -9.88 -5.96
CA ASN A 185 -3.23 -10.00 -6.70
C ASN A 185 -2.08 -10.56 -5.86
N MET A 186 -2.35 -10.90 -4.60
CA MET A 186 -1.44 -11.64 -3.73
C MET A 186 -2.24 -12.69 -2.95
N LEU A 187 -1.87 -13.97 -3.09
CA LEU A 187 -2.50 -15.07 -2.37
C LEU A 187 -1.55 -15.59 -1.27
N PRO A 188 -1.71 -15.17 -0.01
CA PRO A 188 -0.84 -15.61 1.09
C PRO A 188 -1.21 -17.01 1.62
N ALA A 189 -1.86 -17.82 0.81
CA ALA A 189 -2.30 -19.17 1.19
C ALA A 189 -1.35 -20.23 0.64
N ARG A 190 -1.09 -21.26 1.45
CA ARG A 190 -0.37 -22.45 1.07
C ARG A 190 -1.27 -23.66 1.21
N HIS A 191 -1.00 -24.70 0.42
CA HIS A 191 -1.73 -25.95 0.57
C HIS A 191 -1.48 -26.54 1.96
N ILE A 192 -2.53 -26.94 2.65
CA ILE A 192 -2.47 -27.42 4.05
C ILE A 192 -1.57 -28.66 4.19
N ASP A 193 -1.51 -29.51 3.16
CA ASP A 193 -0.68 -30.72 3.14
C ASP A 193 0.72 -30.47 2.55
N GLY A 194 1.11 -29.22 2.34
CA GLY A 194 2.36 -28.83 1.71
C GLY A 194 2.38 -28.99 0.17
N PRO A 195 3.54 -28.70 -0.47
CA PRO A 195 3.69 -28.78 -1.92
C PRO A 195 3.63 -30.21 -2.42
N LYS A 196 2.91 -30.46 -3.51
CA LYS A 196 2.68 -31.82 -4.07
C LYS A 196 3.44 -32.06 -5.37
N THR A 197 3.45 -31.09 -6.28
CA THR A 197 4.16 -31.19 -7.55
C THR A 197 5.62 -30.77 -7.42
N GLU A 198 6.47 -31.14 -8.36
CA GLU A 198 7.87 -30.70 -8.39
C GLU A 198 7.99 -29.19 -8.57
N GLU A 199 7.09 -28.57 -9.30
CA GLU A 199 7.00 -27.11 -9.44
C GLU A 199 6.68 -26.45 -8.10
N GLU A 200 5.67 -26.94 -7.39
CA GLU A 200 5.31 -26.43 -6.05
C GLU A 200 6.46 -26.61 -5.05
N LYS A 201 7.16 -27.73 -5.06
CA LYS A 201 8.33 -28.00 -4.21
C LYS A 201 9.49 -27.04 -4.52
N SER A 202 9.75 -26.81 -5.81
CA SER A 202 10.80 -25.88 -6.26
C SER A 202 10.47 -24.45 -5.82
N TRP A 203 9.22 -24.03 -6.01
CA TRP A 203 8.74 -22.73 -5.57
C TRP A 203 8.83 -22.58 -4.03
N ASP A 204 8.35 -23.58 -3.28
CA ASP A 204 8.38 -23.55 -1.81
C ASP A 204 9.81 -23.48 -1.26
N LYS A 205 10.75 -24.20 -1.89
CA LYS A 205 12.17 -24.09 -1.54
C LYS A 205 12.72 -22.69 -1.76
N GLN A 206 12.45 -22.10 -2.92
CA GLN A 206 12.92 -20.73 -3.23
C GLN A 206 12.26 -19.73 -2.29
N PHE A 207 10.93 -19.83 -2.09
CA PHE A 207 10.21 -18.97 -1.17
C PHE A 207 10.80 -19.00 0.25
N ASN A 208 11.18 -20.19 0.76
CA ASN A 208 11.76 -20.29 2.10
C ASN A 208 13.14 -19.62 2.19
N ILE A 209 13.95 -19.69 1.12
CA ILE A 209 15.22 -18.95 1.04
C ILE A 209 14.97 -17.44 1.07
N ASP A 210 14.07 -16.95 0.24
CA ASP A 210 13.74 -15.53 0.14
C ASP A 210 13.10 -15.03 1.45
N TYR A 211 12.22 -15.82 2.06
CA TYR A 211 11.58 -15.50 3.32
C TYR A 211 12.60 -15.28 4.45
N VAL A 212 13.60 -16.14 4.57
CA VAL A 212 14.64 -15.99 5.60
C VAL A 212 15.39 -14.65 5.43
N SER A 213 15.71 -14.29 4.19
CA SER A 213 16.45 -13.05 3.90
C SER A 213 15.58 -11.78 3.99
N GLN A 214 14.27 -11.89 3.74
CA GLN A 214 13.37 -10.75 3.58
C GLN A 214 12.40 -10.52 4.75
N SER A 215 12.29 -11.45 5.72
CA SER A 215 11.28 -11.38 6.77
C SER A 215 11.64 -10.55 8.00
N GLY A 216 12.84 -9.97 8.05
CA GLY A 216 13.30 -9.18 9.21
C GLY A 216 12.34 -8.04 9.57
N TYR A 217 11.85 -7.30 8.58
CA TYR A 217 10.86 -6.25 8.78
C TYR A 217 9.57 -6.79 9.42
N PHE A 218 9.07 -7.92 8.90
CA PHE A 218 7.86 -8.56 9.40
C PHE A 218 7.99 -9.02 10.84
N ALA A 219 9.15 -9.60 11.20
CA ALA A 219 9.42 -10.01 12.58
C ALA A 219 9.36 -8.82 13.55
N ILE A 220 9.92 -7.67 13.17
CA ILE A 220 9.89 -6.46 14.00
C ILE A 220 8.46 -5.89 14.05
N GLN A 221 7.83 -5.68 12.91
CA GLN A 221 6.50 -5.05 12.81
C GLN A 221 5.39 -5.91 13.44
N SER A 222 5.51 -7.24 13.45
CA SER A 222 4.54 -8.14 14.07
C SER A 222 4.75 -8.36 15.58
N THR A 223 5.88 -7.95 16.14
CA THR A 223 6.23 -8.19 17.56
C THR A 223 6.41 -6.93 18.38
N LYS A 224 7.32 -6.05 17.95
CA LYS A 224 7.71 -4.83 18.67
C LYS A 224 7.78 -3.60 17.73
N PRO A 225 6.69 -3.26 16.98
CA PRO A 225 6.73 -2.17 16.01
C PRO A 225 7.05 -0.82 16.65
N GLN A 226 6.53 -0.55 17.83
CA GLN A 226 6.74 0.71 18.53
C GLN A 226 8.21 1.02 18.79
N THR A 227 9.05 0.01 18.98
CA THR A 227 10.50 0.24 19.21
C THR A 227 11.15 0.89 17.99
N LEU A 228 10.79 0.44 16.77
CA LEU A 228 11.31 1.00 15.52
C LEU A 228 10.72 2.39 15.24
N SER A 229 9.45 2.63 15.62
CA SER A 229 8.77 3.89 15.32
C SER A 229 9.49 5.12 15.87
N TYR A 230 10.18 5.03 17.03
CA TYR A 230 10.97 6.14 17.56
C TYR A 230 12.08 6.59 16.61
N ALA A 231 12.76 5.64 15.95
CA ALA A 231 13.79 5.95 14.97
C ALA A 231 13.18 6.50 13.67
N MET A 232 12.04 5.94 13.24
CA MET A 232 11.34 6.39 12.03
C MET A 232 10.78 7.81 12.18
N MET A 233 10.21 8.16 13.31
CA MET A 233 9.73 9.52 13.60
C MET A 233 10.83 10.58 13.54
N GLU A 234 12.06 10.20 13.85
CA GLU A 234 13.20 11.14 13.85
C GLU A 234 13.86 11.25 12.47
N SER A 235 13.96 10.16 11.72
CA SER A 235 14.76 10.10 10.49
C SER A 235 13.93 9.85 9.24
N PRO A 236 13.61 10.88 8.44
CA PRO A 236 12.99 10.69 7.12
C PRO A 236 13.81 9.78 6.21
N VAL A 237 15.15 9.88 6.25
CA VAL A 237 16.06 9.00 5.50
C VAL A 237 15.94 7.56 5.96
N GLY A 238 15.77 7.33 7.26
CA GLY A 238 15.56 5.99 7.82
C GLY A 238 14.24 5.36 7.37
N VAL A 239 13.15 6.13 7.34
CA VAL A 239 11.86 5.69 6.78
C VAL A 239 12.00 5.36 5.30
N ALA A 240 12.61 6.26 4.52
CA ALA A 240 12.84 6.04 3.09
C ALA A 240 13.67 4.76 2.84
N ALA A 241 14.72 4.54 3.60
CA ALA A 241 15.56 3.34 3.47
C ALA A 241 14.76 2.06 3.77
N TRP A 242 13.91 2.07 4.81
CA TRP A 242 13.08 0.94 5.20
C TRP A 242 12.08 0.55 4.12
N ILE A 243 11.47 1.54 3.45
CA ILE A 243 10.47 1.35 2.39
C ILE A 243 11.14 0.98 1.06
N VAL A 244 12.17 1.71 0.65
CA VAL A 244 12.88 1.51 -0.63
C VAL A 244 13.51 0.14 -0.73
N GLU A 245 14.01 -0.42 0.38
CA GLU A 245 14.54 -1.79 0.40
C GLU A 245 13.47 -2.80 -0.05
N LYS A 246 12.20 -2.59 0.36
CA LYS A 246 11.08 -3.46 -0.04
C LYS A 246 10.73 -3.29 -1.51
N PHE A 247 10.71 -2.06 -2.00
CA PHE A 247 10.53 -1.83 -3.44
C PHE A 247 11.62 -2.51 -4.28
N TYR A 248 12.87 -2.48 -3.83
CA TYR A 248 13.94 -3.18 -4.52
C TYR A 248 13.72 -4.68 -4.57
N TYR A 249 13.46 -5.33 -3.45
CA TYR A 249 13.37 -6.78 -3.39
C TYR A 249 12.03 -7.36 -3.85
N TRP A 250 10.96 -6.57 -3.87
CA TRP A 250 9.62 -7.03 -4.23
C TRP A 250 9.17 -6.60 -5.63
N SER A 251 9.99 -5.87 -6.34
CA SER A 251 9.72 -5.48 -7.73
C SER A 251 10.45 -6.39 -8.72
N ASP A 252 9.89 -6.50 -9.93
CA ASP A 252 10.58 -7.12 -11.06
C ASP A 252 11.65 -6.16 -11.58
N LEU A 253 12.91 -6.44 -11.21
CA LEU A 253 14.04 -5.59 -11.53
C LEU A 253 14.51 -5.86 -12.96
N LYS A 254 14.46 -4.86 -13.83
CA LYS A 254 15.10 -4.88 -15.14
C LYS A 254 16.58 -4.57 -14.99
N ASP A 255 17.43 -5.49 -15.42
CA ASP A 255 18.90 -5.35 -15.37
C ASP A 255 19.44 -5.07 -13.96
N GLY A 256 18.75 -5.52 -12.92
CA GLY A 256 19.14 -5.30 -11.52
C GLY A 256 18.97 -3.87 -11.02
N SER A 257 18.34 -3.01 -11.80
CA SER A 257 18.02 -1.63 -11.39
C SER A 257 16.57 -1.49 -10.95
N LEU A 258 16.35 -0.69 -9.91
CA LEU A 258 15.01 -0.34 -9.46
C LEU A 258 14.37 0.63 -10.46
N ASP A 259 13.35 0.17 -11.18
CA ASP A 259 12.64 0.93 -12.24
C ASP A 259 11.60 1.93 -11.65
N LEU A 260 11.61 2.12 -10.35
CA LEU A 260 10.80 3.14 -9.70
C LEU A 260 11.50 4.50 -9.79
N THR A 261 10.75 5.50 -10.21
CA THR A 261 11.27 6.88 -10.15
C THR A 261 11.45 7.28 -8.69
N TYR A 262 12.46 8.09 -8.39
CA TYR A 262 12.63 8.66 -7.05
C TYR A 262 11.38 9.39 -6.54
N GLN A 263 10.62 9.99 -7.46
CA GLN A 263 9.35 10.64 -7.14
C GLN A 263 8.34 9.68 -6.52
N ASN A 264 8.17 8.48 -7.09
CA ASN A 264 7.26 7.48 -6.54
C ASN A 264 7.74 6.98 -5.18
N CYS A 265 9.04 6.71 -5.02
CA CYS A 265 9.60 6.32 -3.73
C CYS A 265 9.31 7.36 -2.64
N LEU A 266 9.49 8.66 -2.96
CA LEU A 266 9.27 9.73 -2.00
C LEU A 266 7.79 9.98 -1.70
N LEU A 267 6.90 9.79 -2.66
CA LEU A 267 5.47 9.94 -2.44
C LEU A 267 4.97 8.92 -1.40
N TYR A 268 5.37 7.66 -1.53
CA TYR A 268 5.05 6.63 -0.53
C TYR A 268 5.72 6.89 0.82
N THR A 269 6.95 7.37 0.83
CA THR A 269 7.67 7.71 2.07
C THR A 269 7.04 8.89 2.77
N SER A 270 6.63 9.92 2.05
CA SER A 270 6.01 11.13 2.62
C SER A 270 4.65 10.82 3.24
N ASP A 271 3.86 9.98 2.59
CA ASP A 271 2.56 9.50 3.11
C ASP A 271 2.73 8.69 4.41
N ALA A 272 3.77 7.86 4.48
CA ALA A 272 4.10 7.09 5.69
C ALA A 272 4.71 7.95 6.83
N ALA A 273 5.33 9.10 6.51
CA ALA A 273 5.94 9.98 7.52
C ALA A 273 4.91 10.85 8.26
N ASP A 274 3.73 11.03 7.70
CA ASP A 274 2.62 11.77 8.33
C ASP A 274 1.79 10.87 9.29
N GLU A 275 2.09 9.58 9.36
CA GLU A 275 1.50 8.61 10.28
C GLU A 275 2.27 8.52 11.62
#